data_301ec37e75c315d12c488f20bd2d38e2
#
_entry.id   301ec37e75c315d12c488f20bd2d38e2
#
_cell.length_a   1.000
_cell.length_b   1.000
_cell.length_c   1.000
_cell.angle_alpha   90.00
_cell.angle_beta   90.00
_cell.angle_gamma   90.00
#
_symmetry.space_group_name_H-M   'P 1'
#
loop_
_entity.id
_entity.type
_entity.pdbx_description
1 polymer ?
#
loop_
_entity_poly.entity_id
_entity_poly.type
_entity_poly.pdbx_seq_one_letter_code
_entity_poly.pdbx_strand_id
1 'polypeptide(L)'
;TGLDPASLIKLKKLIRREKERGKTILLTSHIMSFVEDVADEIIYLLEGVIYFHGTIAQLKSHTGQDDVEHAIATIAEIKTPTYA
;
A
#
# COMPACT_ATOMS: atom_id res chain seq x y z
N THR A 1 11.43 -13.91 -3.57
CA THR A 1 11.02 -13.90 -2.42
C THR A 1 11.56 -12.97 -1.39
N GLY A 2 11.18 -13.07 -0.23
CA GLY A 2 11.14 -12.02 0.66
C GLY A 2 12.41 -11.51 1.22
N LEU A 3 12.33 -10.33 1.71
CA LEU A 3 13.35 -9.74 2.53
C LEU A 3 13.17 -10.30 3.93
N ASP A 4 14.30 -10.55 4.61
CA ASP A 4 14.22 -10.95 6.00
C ASP A 4 13.80 -9.76 6.88
N PRO A 5 13.42 -9.99 8.14
CA PRO A 5 12.96 -8.90 9.00
C PRO A 5 13.97 -7.78 9.19
N ALA A 6 15.25 -8.09 9.27
CA ALA A 6 16.27 -7.08 9.45
C ALA A 6 16.39 -6.18 8.21
N SER A 7 16.32 -6.78 7.03
CA SER A 7 16.38 -6.03 5.77
C SER A 7 15.16 -5.14 5.62
N LEU A 8 13.98 -5.61 6.02
CA LEU A 8 12.76 -4.80 5.98
C LEU A 8 12.86 -3.59 6.89
N ILE A 9 13.41 -3.76 8.09
CA ILE A 9 13.60 -2.66 9.02
C ILE A 9 14.52 -1.60 8.43
N LYS A 10 15.61 -2.04 7.82
CA LYS A 10 16.56 -1.12 7.17
C LYS A 10 15.91 -0.37 6.03
N LEU A 11 15.12 -1.07 5.23
CA LEU A 11 14.44 -0.45 4.09
C LEU A 11 13.41 0.58 4.56
N LYS A 12 12.66 0.28 5.61
CA LYS A 12 11.71 1.24 6.17
C LYS A 12 12.40 2.52 6.64
N LYS A 13 13.55 2.37 7.32
CA LYS A 13 14.31 3.53 7.78
C LYS A 13 14.81 4.36 6.62
N LEU A 14 15.29 3.72 5.57
CA LEU A 14 15.77 4.42 4.39
C LEU A 14 14.63 5.19 3.72
N ILE A 15 13.47 4.56 3.55
CA ILE A 15 12.31 5.20 2.93
C ILE A 15 11.90 6.43 3.74
N ARG A 16 11.79 6.31 5.07
CA ARG A 16 11.41 7.43 5.93
C ARG A 16 12.39 8.58 5.80
N ARG A 17 13.69 8.28 5.79
CA ARG A 17 14.71 9.31 5.69
C ARG A 17 14.62 10.05 4.37
N GLU A 18 14.42 9.33 3.26
CA GLU A 18 14.34 9.96 1.96
C GLU A 18 13.06 10.77 1.80
N LYS A 19 11.97 10.33 2.40
CA LYS A 19 10.73 11.10 2.42
C LYS A 19 10.90 12.41 3.20
N GLU A 20 11.59 12.36 4.32
CA GLU A 20 11.86 13.55 5.11
C GLU A 20 12.72 14.55 4.35
N ARG A 21 13.50 14.08 3.39
CA ARG A 21 14.31 14.93 2.53
C ARG A 21 13.53 15.47 1.34
N GLY A 22 12.23 15.24 1.30
CA GLY A 22 11.36 15.78 0.27
C GLY A 22 11.27 14.96 -1.00
N LYS A 23 11.75 13.72 -0.99
CA LYS A 23 11.73 12.87 -2.18
C LYS A 23 10.41 12.13 -2.32
N THR A 24 10.01 11.92 -3.56
CA THR A 24 8.87 11.07 -3.89
C THR A 24 9.40 9.68 -4.19
N ILE A 25 8.81 8.68 -3.54
CA ILE A 25 9.25 7.29 -3.68
C ILE A 25 8.10 6.45 -4.22
N LEU A 26 8.36 5.74 -5.32
CA LEU A 26 7.40 4.80 -5.88
C LEU A 26 7.90 3.38 -5.59
N LEU A 27 7.01 2.54 -5.06
CA LEU A 27 7.39 1.22 -4.57
C LEU A 27 6.28 0.23 -4.88
N THR A 28 6.65 -0.97 -5.30
CA THR A 28 5.68 -2.06 -5.44
C THR A 28 5.97 -3.13 -4.40
N SER A 29 4.92 -3.73 -3.85
CA SER A 29 5.10 -4.75 -2.82
C SER A 29 3.84 -5.60 -2.69
N HIS A 30 4.04 -6.87 -2.33
CA HIS A 30 2.95 -7.76 -1.95
C HIS A 30 2.87 -7.94 -0.44
N ILE A 31 3.75 -7.28 0.31
CA ILE A 31 3.77 -7.37 1.77
C ILE A 31 2.92 -6.23 2.31
N MET A 32 1.66 -6.53 2.62
CA MET A 32 0.69 -5.50 2.97
C MET A 32 1.03 -4.76 4.27
N SER A 33 1.60 -5.46 5.25
CA SER A 33 2.01 -4.79 6.48
C SER A 33 3.13 -3.77 6.23
N PHE A 34 4.03 -4.08 5.31
CA PHE A 34 5.07 -3.14 4.92
C PHE A 34 4.47 -1.93 4.20
N VAL A 35 3.54 -2.17 3.29
CA VAL A 35 2.85 -1.09 2.58
C VAL A 35 2.13 -0.18 3.57
N GLU A 36 1.43 -0.75 4.53
CA GLU A 36 0.71 0.02 5.53
C GLU A 36 1.64 0.91 6.35
N ASP A 37 2.85 0.41 6.65
CA ASP A 37 3.82 1.15 7.47
C ASP A 37 4.47 2.31 6.72
N VAL A 38 4.68 2.19 5.42
CA VAL A 38 5.52 3.16 4.70
C VAL A 38 4.79 3.98 3.64
N ALA A 39 3.65 3.53 3.15
CA ALA A 39 2.98 4.21 2.03
C ALA A 39 2.12 5.37 2.52
N ASP A 40 2.10 6.45 1.74
CA ASP A 40 1.17 7.55 1.95
C ASP A 40 -0.08 7.34 1.11
N GLU A 41 0.11 6.86 -0.12
CA GLU A 41 -0.98 6.56 -1.05
C GLU A 41 -0.74 5.19 -1.66
N ILE A 42 -1.83 4.55 -2.04
CA ILE A 42 -1.83 3.24 -2.68
C ILE A 42 -2.53 3.31 -4.01
N ILE A 43 -1.96 2.63 -5.01
CA ILE A 43 -2.65 2.33 -6.25
C ILE A 43 -2.75 0.81 -6.33
N TYR A 44 -3.97 0.27 -6.30
CA TYR A 44 -4.19 -1.16 -6.43
C TYR A 44 -4.53 -1.49 -7.87
N LEU A 45 -3.62 -2.20 -8.51
CA LEU A 45 -3.70 -2.52 -9.93
C LEU A 45 -3.79 -4.03 -10.10
N LEU A 46 -4.76 -4.49 -10.89
CA LEU A 46 -4.93 -5.90 -11.18
C LEU A 46 -5.30 -6.06 -12.65
N GLU A 47 -4.50 -6.86 -13.37
CA GLU A 47 -4.74 -7.15 -14.78
C GLU A 47 -4.93 -5.88 -15.63
N GLY A 48 -4.11 -4.88 -15.36
CA GLY A 48 -4.15 -3.62 -16.13
C GLY A 48 -5.27 -2.67 -15.72
N VAL A 49 -6.04 -3.01 -14.70
CA VAL A 49 -7.15 -2.18 -14.23
C VAL A 49 -6.86 -1.66 -12.84
N ILE A 50 -7.06 -0.36 -12.63
CA ILE A 50 -6.89 0.24 -11.31
C ILE A 50 -8.20 0.05 -10.54
N TYR A 51 -8.12 -0.66 -9.41
CA TYR A 51 -9.28 -0.90 -8.57
C TYR A 51 -9.36 0.07 -7.39
N PHE A 52 -8.25 0.71 -7.03
CA PHE A 52 -8.25 1.72 -6.00
C PHE A 52 -7.07 2.66 -6.18
N HIS A 53 -7.28 3.93 -5.86
CA HIS A 53 -6.21 4.92 -5.77
C HIS A 53 -6.59 5.92 -4.67
N GLY A 54 -5.74 6.03 -3.68
CA GLY A 54 -5.98 6.98 -2.60
C GLY A 54 -5.05 6.73 -1.42
N THR A 55 -5.31 7.42 -0.32
CA THR A 55 -4.53 7.26 0.90
C THR A 55 -4.91 5.99 1.63
N ILE A 56 -4.05 5.60 2.57
CA ILE A 56 -4.35 4.46 3.45
C ILE A 56 -5.66 4.68 4.19
N ALA A 57 -5.87 5.89 4.70
CA ALA A 57 -7.10 6.21 5.44
C ALA A 57 -8.34 6.09 4.55
N GLN A 58 -8.23 6.57 3.31
CA GLN A 58 -9.33 6.46 2.35
C GLN A 58 -9.63 5.01 2.01
N LEU A 59 -8.59 4.19 1.88
CA LEU A 59 -8.76 2.76 1.59
C LEU A 59 -9.51 2.07 2.72
N LYS A 60 -9.11 2.31 3.95
CA LYS A 60 -9.76 1.71 5.11
C LYS A 60 -11.21 2.17 5.23
N SER A 61 -11.45 3.46 5.05
CA SER A 61 -12.79 4.02 5.12
C SER A 61 -13.70 3.44 4.03
N HIS A 62 -13.18 3.34 2.81
CA HIS A 62 -13.95 2.85 1.66
C HIS A 62 -14.36 1.39 1.83
N THR A 63 -13.51 0.57 2.42
CA THR A 63 -13.74 -0.86 2.56
C THR A 63 -14.33 -1.25 3.92
N GLY A 64 -14.29 -0.34 4.89
CA GLY A 64 -14.73 -0.63 6.26
C GLY A 64 -13.78 -1.55 7.01
N GLN A 65 -12.55 -1.68 6.55
CA GLN A 65 -11.56 -2.56 7.16
C GLN A 65 -10.55 -1.76 7.97
N ASP A 66 -9.92 -2.44 8.95
CA ASP A 66 -8.97 -1.78 9.85
C ASP A 66 -7.53 -1.85 9.38
N ASP A 67 -7.22 -2.69 8.39
CA ASP A 67 -5.86 -2.82 7.88
C ASP A 67 -5.86 -2.95 6.37
N VAL A 68 -4.67 -2.73 5.78
CA VAL A 68 -4.52 -2.72 4.33
C VAL A 68 -4.74 -4.11 3.73
N GLU A 69 -4.27 -5.15 4.40
CA GLU A 69 -4.42 -6.50 3.87
C GLU A 69 -5.89 -6.87 3.66
N HIS A 70 -6.72 -6.65 4.68
CA HIS A 70 -8.15 -6.95 4.58
C HIS A 70 -8.86 -5.99 3.63
N ALA A 71 -8.42 -4.72 3.59
CA ALA A 71 -9.00 -3.75 2.67
C ALA A 71 -8.77 -4.15 1.22
N ILE A 72 -7.55 -4.54 0.88
CA ILE A 72 -7.22 -4.98 -0.48
C ILE A 72 -7.98 -6.28 -0.81
N ALA A 73 -8.07 -7.20 0.15
CA ALA A 73 -8.83 -8.44 -0.07
C ALA A 73 -10.29 -8.14 -0.37
N THR A 74 -10.87 -7.16 0.32
CA THR A 74 -12.25 -6.75 0.08
C THR A 74 -12.44 -6.25 -1.34
N ILE A 75 -11.53 -5.40 -1.82
CA ILE A 75 -11.61 -4.88 -3.18
C ILE A 75 -11.42 -5.98 -4.21
N ALA A 76 -10.46 -6.87 -3.97
CA ALA A 76 -10.19 -7.98 -4.88
C ALA A 76 -11.40 -8.91 -5.01
N GLU A 77 -12.12 -9.12 -3.91
CA GLU A 77 -13.31 -9.97 -3.91
C GLU A 77 -14.44 -9.34 -4.71
N ILE A 78 -14.65 -8.04 -4.54
CA ILE A 78 -15.70 -7.31 -5.27
C ILE A 78 -15.33 -7.15 -6.75
N LYS A 79 -14.06 -6.93 -7.05
CA LYS A 79 -13.53 -6.74 -8.39
C LYS A 79 -14.22 -5.61 -9.15
N THR A 80 -14.51 -4.53 -8.44
CA THR A 80 -15.12 -3.34 -9.04
C THR A 80 -14.18 -2.16 -8.83
N PRO A 81 -13.83 -1.42 -9.89
CA PRO A 81 -13.00 -0.24 -9.73
C PRO A 81 -13.63 0.74 -8.75
N THR A 82 -12.83 1.28 -7.83
CA THR A 82 -13.32 2.12 -6.75
C THR A 82 -12.93 3.58 -6.86
N TYR A 83 -12.33 3.96 -7.96
CA TYR A 83 -12.01 5.36 -8.23
C TYR A 83 -12.87 5.88 -9.37
N ALA A 84 -13.09 7.15 -9.37
CA ALA A 84 -13.89 7.76 -10.43
C ALA A 84 -13.05 8.06 -11.66
#